data_7998521ad57cf8c3cd3dc7c9ac282a7d
#
_entry.id   7998521ad57cf8c3cd3dc7c9ac282a7d
#
_cell.length_a   1.000
_cell.length_b   1.000
_cell.length_c   1.000
_cell.angle_alpha   90.00
_cell.angle_beta   90.00
_cell.angle_gamma   90.00
#
_symmetry.space_group_name_H-M   'P 1'
#
loop_
_entity.id
_entity.type
_entity.pdbx_description
1 polymer ?
#
loop_
_entity_poly.entity_id
_entity_poly.type
_entity_poly.pdbx_seq_one_letter_code
_entity_poly.pdbx_strand_id
1 'polypeptide(L)'
;MLLLIPVLLILAGIVVYFVGNAIFSTEKGLQANWGISVPEGLREVEHYEESSFHGDGYRLTIYEVQADISLNGTFFDYGDMDREGLTEAQVALIENVTNQFDPKNGIAIPPREVYKRQVAKFGGILLCLYDATENKFFLYEEIL
;
A
#
# COMPACT_ATOMS: atom_id res chain seq x y z
N MET A 1 17.10 -39.16 -19.52
CA MET A 1 16.12 -38.29 -20.20
C MET A 1 14.85 -38.03 -19.38
N LEU A 2 14.40 -38.98 -18.54
CA LEU A 2 13.14 -38.84 -17.75
C LEU A 2 13.18 -37.78 -16.63
N LEU A 3 14.36 -37.46 -16.08
CA LEU A 3 14.53 -36.47 -14.97
C LEU A 3 14.60 -35.00 -15.44
N LEU A 4 14.79 -34.76 -16.72
CA LEU A 4 14.94 -33.40 -17.27
C LEU A 4 13.59 -32.62 -17.31
N ILE A 5 12.49 -33.36 -17.57
CA ILE A 5 11.16 -32.77 -17.68
C ILE A 5 10.67 -32.16 -16.35
N PRO A 6 10.71 -32.88 -15.20
CA PRO A 6 10.31 -32.28 -13.92
C PRO A 6 11.19 -31.11 -13.48
N VAL A 7 12.49 -31.13 -13.78
CA VAL A 7 13.40 -30.01 -13.47
C VAL A 7 13.04 -28.77 -14.28
N LEU A 8 12.73 -28.91 -15.58
CA LEU A 8 12.28 -27.84 -16.45
C LEU A 8 10.94 -27.24 -15.99
N LEU A 9 10.01 -28.07 -15.53
CA LEU A 9 8.69 -27.60 -15.01
C LEU A 9 8.87 -26.82 -13.70
N ILE A 10 9.77 -27.25 -12.81
CA ILE A 10 10.06 -26.53 -11.56
C ILE A 10 10.70 -25.18 -11.89
N LEU A 11 11.70 -25.15 -12.79
CA LEU A 11 12.33 -23.89 -13.22
C LEU A 11 11.31 -22.93 -13.87
N ALA A 12 10.46 -23.44 -14.74
CA ALA A 12 9.39 -22.64 -15.35
C ALA A 12 8.42 -22.08 -14.29
N GLY A 13 8.03 -22.89 -13.31
CA GLY A 13 7.20 -22.46 -12.18
C GLY A 13 7.86 -21.36 -11.33
N ILE A 14 9.15 -21.50 -11.06
CA ILE A 14 9.94 -20.48 -10.34
C ILE A 14 10.00 -19.18 -11.15
N VAL A 15 10.27 -19.25 -12.44
CA VAL A 15 10.32 -18.05 -13.32
C VAL A 15 8.97 -17.37 -13.37
N VAL A 16 7.86 -18.10 -13.54
CA VAL A 16 6.50 -17.56 -13.55
C VAL A 16 6.17 -16.90 -12.21
N TYR A 17 6.56 -17.51 -11.09
CA TYR A 17 6.36 -16.95 -9.75
C TYR A 17 7.12 -15.62 -9.58
N PHE A 18 8.42 -15.57 -9.91
CA PHE A 18 9.20 -14.35 -9.79
C PHE A 18 8.76 -13.25 -10.77
N VAL A 19 8.43 -13.60 -12.00
CA VAL A 19 7.91 -12.65 -12.99
C VAL A 19 6.53 -12.14 -12.56
N GLY A 20 5.66 -13.00 -12.06
CA GLY A 20 4.35 -12.62 -11.52
C GLY A 20 4.48 -11.63 -10.38
N ASN A 21 5.27 -11.93 -9.34
CA ASN A 21 5.50 -11.01 -8.22
C ASN A 21 6.14 -9.69 -8.67
N ALA A 22 7.06 -9.72 -9.64
CA ALA A 22 7.67 -8.51 -10.16
C ALA A 22 6.70 -7.63 -10.99
N ILE A 23 5.68 -8.23 -11.59
CA ILE A 23 4.67 -7.50 -12.39
C ILE A 23 3.57 -6.92 -11.49
N PHE A 24 3.20 -7.63 -10.42
CA PHE A 24 2.08 -7.28 -9.54
C PHE A 24 2.52 -6.77 -8.15
N SER A 25 3.71 -6.15 -8.04
CA SER A 25 4.13 -5.57 -6.76
C SER A 25 3.27 -4.36 -6.40
N THR A 26 3.02 -4.16 -5.11
CA THR A 26 2.30 -3.00 -4.54
C THR A 26 2.89 -1.68 -5.03
N GLU A 27 4.23 -1.58 -5.09
CA GLU A 27 4.94 -0.39 -5.58
C GLU A 27 4.59 -0.05 -7.02
N LYS A 28 4.48 -1.05 -7.90
CA LYS A 28 4.06 -0.83 -9.29
C LYS A 28 2.60 -0.41 -9.39
N GLY A 29 1.75 -0.95 -8.52
CA GLY A 29 0.36 -0.51 -8.41
C GLY A 29 0.26 0.95 -8.00
N LEU A 30 1.01 1.39 -6.99
CA LEU A 30 1.08 2.79 -6.56
C LEU A 30 1.59 3.70 -7.67
N GLN A 31 2.64 3.28 -8.38
CA GLN A 31 3.17 4.05 -9.50
C GLN A 31 2.16 4.15 -10.67
N ALA A 32 1.50 3.06 -11.02
CA ALA A 32 0.56 3.03 -12.14
C ALA A 32 -0.72 3.82 -11.83
N ASN A 33 -1.31 3.62 -10.67
CA ASN A 33 -2.58 4.23 -10.29
C ASN A 33 -2.41 5.70 -9.87
N TRP A 34 -1.38 6.00 -9.09
CA TRP A 34 -1.23 7.29 -8.43
C TRP A 34 -0.02 8.10 -8.90
N GLY A 35 0.94 7.48 -9.59
CA GLY A 35 2.21 8.11 -9.97
C GLY A 35 3.19 8.23 -8.80
N ILE A 36 3.02 7.42 -7.77
CA ILE A 36 3.80 7.46 -6.54
C ILE A 36 4.88 6.38 -6.58
N SER A 37 6.12 6.80 -6.37
CA SER A 37 7.26 5.89 -6.18
C SER A 37 7.51 5.70 -4.69
N VAL A 38 7.68 4.45 -4.26
CA VAL A 38 8.07 4.12 -2.90
C VAL A 38 9.59 4.26 -2.78
N PRO A 39 10.11 5.14 -1.89
CA PRO A 39 11.54 5.31 -1.71
C PRO A 39 12.18 4.10 -1.05
N GLU A 40 13.45 3.85 -1.37
CA GLU A 40 14.27 2.89 -0.62
C GLU A 40 14.25 3.25 0.87
N GLY A 41 14.08 2.23 1.73
CA GLY A 41 13.99 2.43 3.18
C GLY A 41 12.57 2.53 3.74
N LEU A 42 11.54 2.48 2.91
CA LEU A 42 10.21 2.08 3.33
C LEU A 42 10.04 0.58 3.10
N ARG A 43 9.76 -0.15 4.17
CA ARG A 43 9.52 -1.58 4.12
C ARG A 43 8.03 -1.85 4.23
N GLU A 44 7.45 -2.49 3.23
CA GLU A 44 6.08 -3.02 3.33
C GLU A 44 6.03 -4.08 4.44
N VAL A 45 5.16 -3.88 5.41
CA VAL A 45 4.95 -4.80 6.53
C VAL A 45 3.62 -5.51 6.47
N GLU A 46 2.61 -4.85 5.91
CA GLU A 46 1.28 -5.43 5.71
C GLU A 46 0.70 -4.92 4.39
N HIS A 47 -0.01 -5.81 3.69
CA HIS A 47 -0.75 -5.48 2.48
C HIS A 47 -2.05 -6.29 2.42
N TYR A 48 -3.16 -5.58 2.22
CA TYR A 48 -4.48 -6.15 2.06
C TYR A 48 -5.07 -5.59 0.77
N GLU A 49 -5.57 -6.47 -0.08
CA GLU A 49 -6.18 -6.08 -1.35
C GLU A 49 -7.45 -6.89 -1.59
N GLU A 50 -8.52 -6.19 -1.91
CA GLU A 50 -9.70 -6.76 -2.52
C GLU A 50 -10.00 -5.98 -3.78
N SER A 51 -9.82 -6.63 -4.92
CA SER A 51 -10.06 -6.04 -6.23
C SER A 51 -11.05 -6.88 -7.03
N SER A 52 -11.90 -6.19 -7.79
CA SER A 52 -12.74 -6.82 -8.80
C SER A 52 -11.89 -7.22 -10.02
N PHE A 53 -12.50 -7.98 -10.95
CA PHE A 53 -11.88 -8.34 -12.21
C PHE A 53 -11.45 -7.11 -13.06
N HIS A 54 -12.09 -5.95 -12.84
CA HIS A 54 -11.77 -4.69 -13.52
C HIS A 54 -10.71 -3.84 -12.79
N GLY A 55 -10.19 -4.31 -11.64
CA GLY A 55 -9.18 -3.62 -10.86
C GLY A 55 -9.72 -2.61 -9.84
N ASP A 56 -11.06 -2.43 -9.80
CA ASP A 56 -11.72 -1.59 -8.79
C ASP A 56 -11.69 -2.30 -7.44
N GLY A 57 -11.60 -1.57 -6.36
CA GLY A 57 -11.63 -2.16 -5.03
C GLY A 57 -10.92 -1.34 -3.97
N TYR A 58 -10.70 -1.98 -2.83
CA TYR A 58 -10.03 -1.38 -1.69
C TYR A 58 -8.66 -2.01 -1.47
N ARG A 59 -7.70 -1.17 -1.04
CA ARG A 59 -6.38 -1.61 -0.61
C ARG A 59 -5.97 -0.91 0.66
N LEU A 60 -5.25 -1.64 1.50
CA LEU A 60 -4.53 -1.08 2.64
C LEU A 60 -3.10 -1.59 2.59
N THR A 61 -2.17 -0.66 2.50
CA THR A 61 -0.74 -0.99 2.57
C THR A 61 -0.11 -0.25 3.74
N ILE A 62 0.66 -0.96 4.55
CA ILE A 62 1.37 -0.40 5.69
C ILE A 62 2.86 -0.51 5.45
N TYR A 63 3.54 0.65 5.47
CA TYR A 63 4.99 0.73 5.38
C TYR A 63 5.58 1.14 6.72
N GLU A 64 6.65 0.48 7.12
CA GLU A 64 7.50 0.87 8.24
C GLU A 64 8.71 1.65 7.72
N VAL A 65 9.02 2.77 8.37
CA VAL A 65 10.19 3.58 8.04
C VAL A 65 11.42 2.92 8.62
N GLN A 66 12.37 2.55 7.77
CA GLN A 66 13.67 2.04 8.22
C GLN A 66 14.50 3.18 8.82
N ALA A 67 15.36 2.85 9.77
CA ALA A 67 16.24 3.85 10.40
C ALA A 67 17.14 4.55 9.34
N ASP A 68 17.42 5.84 9.60
CA ASP A 68 18.40 6.66 8.88
C ASP A 68 18.06 6.97 7.41
N ILE A 69 16.79 6.98 7.01
CA ILE A 69 16.38 7.40 5.67
C ILE A 69 15.90 8.86 5.65
N SER A 70 16.14 9.54 4.55
CA SER A 70 15.53 10.82 4.24
C SER A 70 14.37 10.64 3.29
N LEU A 71 13.18 11.08 3.71
CA LEU A 71 11.97 11.09 2.88
C LEU A 71 11.72 12.44 2.20
N ASN A 72 12.64 13.41 2.38
CA ASN A 72 12.49 14.76 1.86
C ASN A 72 12.24 14.77 0.36
N GLY A 73 11.26 15.54 -0.07
CA GLY A 73 10.89 15.69 -1.48
C GLY A 73 10.20 14.48 -2.10
N THR A 74 9.90 13.45 -1.32
CA THR A 74 9.09 12.30 -1.77
C THR A 74 7.61 12.49 -1.44
N PHE A 75 6.74 11.63 -1.94
CA PHE A 75 5.34 11.58 -1.52
C PHE A 75 5.20 11.34 -0.01
N PHE A 76 6.14 10.62 0.59
CA PHE A 76 6.18 10.24 2.00
C PHE A 76 6.89 11.26 2.91
N ASP A 77 7.19 12.45 2.40
CA ASP A 77 7.73 13.54 3.21
C ASP A 77 6.66 14.06 4.18
N TYR A 78 6.70 13.57 5.42
CA TYR A 78 5.73 13.97 6.45
C TYR A 78 5.91 15.42 6.92
N GLY A 79 7.05 16.05 6.64
CA GLY A 79 7.26 17.47 6.89
C GLY A 79 6.34 18.37 6.06
N ASP A 80 5.94 17.89 4.88
CA ASP A 80 5.05 18.58 3.95
C ASP A 80 3.59 18.08 4.04
N MET A 81 3.28 17.16 4.95
CA MET A 81 1.93 16.65 5.14
C MET A 81 1.08 17.57 6.02
N ASP A 82 -0.22 17.58 5.76
CA ASP A 82 -1.20 18.28 6.57
C ASP A 82 -1.36 17.61 7.96
N ARG A 83 -1.50 18.45 9.01
CA ARG A 83 -1.70 18.03 10.40
C ARG A 83 -3.11 18.33 10.92
N GLU A 84 -3.98 18.86 10.09
CA GLU A 84 -5.37 19.05 10.47
C GLU A 84 -6.04 17.70 10.75
N GLY A 85 -7.06 17.69 11.60
CA GLY A 85 -7.83 16.48 11.90
C GLY A 85 -8.43 15.84 10.64
N LEU A 86 -8.73 14.56 10.70
CA LEU A 86 -9.38 13.84 9.60
C LEU A 86 -10.79 14.39 9.35
N THR A 87 -11.14 14.59 8.09
CA THR A 87 -12.50 14.92 7.68
C THR A 87 -13.44 13.71 7.81
N GLU A 88 -14.75 13.91 7.86
CA GLU A 88 -15.72 12.81 7.88
C GLU A 88 -15.56 11.86 6.70
N ALA A 89 -15.27 12.38 5.50
CA ALA A 89 -15.03 11.56 4.31
C ALA A 89 -13.75 10.70 4.44
N GLN A 90 -12.70 11.24 5.05
CA GLN A 90 -11.46 10.48 5.30
C GLN A 90 -11.67 9.39 6.36
N VAL A 91 -12.43 9.68 7.42
CA VAL A 91 -12.80 8.68 8.42
C VAL A 91 -13.64 7.57 7.77
N ALA A 92 -14.63 7.92 6.95
CA ALA A 92 -15.45 6.94 6.24
C ALA A 92 -14.61 6.05 5.29
N LEU A 93 -13.63 6.61 4.58
CA LEU A 93 -12.71 5.83 3.75
C LEU A 93 -11.90 4.83 4.59
N ILE A 94 -11.32 5.28 5.71
CA ILE A 94 -10.56 4.40 6.63
C ILE A 94 -11.45 3.26 7.12
N GLU A 95 -12.68 3.59 7.57
CA GLU A 95 -13.65 2.60 8.06
C GLU A 95 -14.04 1.60 6.96
N ASN A 96 -14.36 2.07 5.76
CA ASN A 96 -14.72 1.22 4.63
C ASN A 96 -13.60 0.24 4.29
N VAL A 97 -12.37 0.75 4.12
CA VAL A 97 -11.20 -0.08 3.80
C VAL A 97 -10.91 -1.06 4.95
N THR A 98 -10.91 -0.60 6.20
CA THR A 98 -10.63 -1.45 7.35
C THR A 98 -11.68 -2.54 7.51
N ASN A 99 -12.97 -2.20 7.42
CA ASN A 99 -14.06 -3.17 7.54
C ASN A 99 -14.06 -4.23 6.44
N GLN A 100 -13.51 -3.91 5.27
CA GLN A 100 -13.37 -4.86 4.18
C GLN A 100 -12.38 -6.00 4.54
N PHE A 101 -11.34 -5.70 5.31
CA PHE A 101 -10.26 -6.64 5.64
C PHE A 101 -10.30 -7.19 7.06
N ASP A 102 -11.05 -6.56 7.98
CA ASP A 102 -11.28 -6.98 9.35
C ASP A 102 -12.71 -7.60 9.48
N PRO A 103 -13.00 -8.49 10.42
CA PRO A 103 -12.50 -8.51 11.81
C PRO A 103 -11.44 -9.57 12.11
N LYS A 104 -10.93 -10.26 11.13
CA LYS A 104 -10.04 -11.42 11.39
C LYS A 104 -8.56 -11.06 11.51
N ASN A 105 -8.16 -9.91 10.96
CA ASN A 105 -6.76 -9.53 10.81
C ASN A 105 -6.25 -8.64 11.95
N GLY A 106 -7.13 -8.04 12.76
CA GLY A 106 -6.75 -7.17 13.87
C GLY A 106 -5.97 -5.94 13.40
N ILE A 107 -6.39 -5.35 12.27
CA ILE A 107 -5.70 -4.23 11.66
C ILE A 107 -5.69 -3.04 12.61
N ALA A 108 -4.50 -2.53 12.90
CA ALA A 108 -4.33 -1.35 13.73
C ALA A 108 -4.90 -0.12 13.02
N ILE A 109 -5.80 0.61 13.70
CA ILE A 109 -6.31 1.90 13.23
C ILE A 109 -5.34 2.98 13.73
N PRO A 110 -4.80 3.85 12.86
CA PRO A 110 -3.90 4.91 13.28
C PRO A 110 -4.62 5.90 14.23
N PRO A 111 -3.88 6.56 15.11
CA PRO A 111 -4.45 7.56 16.02
C PRO A 111 -5.05 8.73 15.22
N ARG A 112 -5.94 9.50 15.86
CA ARG A 112 -6.60 10.63 15.20
C ARG A 112 -5.66 11.80 14.89
N GLU A 113 -4.57 11.91 15.61
CA GLU A 113 -3.53 12.94 15.40
C GLU A 113 -2.43 12.37 14.51
N VAL A 114 -2.62 12.44 13.21
CA VAL A 114 -1.70 11.92 12.21
C VAL A 114 -1.35 13.01 11.20
N TYR A 115 -0.23 12.85 10.55
CA TYR A 115 0.07 13.60 9.35
C TYR A 115 -0.65 12.93 8.18
N LYS A 116 -1.28 13.72 7.32
CA LYS A 116 -2.09 13.19 6.21
C LYS A 116 -1.75 13.84 4.88
N ARG A 117 -1.86 13.05 3.82
CA ARG A 117 -1.82 13.49 2.42
C ARG A 117 -2.84 12.70 1.62
N GLN A 118 -3.60 13.39 0.78
CA GLN A 118 -4.61 12.75 -0.05
C GLN A 118 -4.35 13.05 -1.51
N VAL A 119 -4.57 12.05 -2.36
CA VAL A 119 -4.58 12.18 -3.82
C VAL A 119 -5.90 11.63 -4.34
N ALA A 120 -6.52 12.35 -5.27
CA ALA A 120 -7.69 11.89 -6.01
C ALA A 120 -7.35 11.80 -7.49
N LYS A 121 -7.66 10.67 -8.13
CA LYS A 121 -7.35 10.44 -9.54
C LYS A 121 -8.31 9.41 -10.13
N PHE A 122 -8.83 9.68 -11.32
CA PHE A 122 -9.74 8.77 -12.04
C PHE A 122 -10.98 8.30 -11.25
N GLY A 123 -11.48 9.13 -10.34
CA GLY A 123 -12.61 8.79 -9.46
C GLY A 123 -12.19 8.12 -8.15
N GLY A 124 -11.01 7.52 -8.08
CA GLY A 124 -10.49 6.91 -6.87
C GLY A 124 -9.82 7.89 -5.92
N ILE A 125 -9.56 7.44 -4.69
CA ILE A 125 -8.93 8.21 -3.62
C ILE A 125 -7.82 7.36 -2.99
N LEU A 126 -6.66 7.99 -2.78
CA LEU A 126 -5.58 7.47 -1.93
C LEU A 126 -5.41 8.42 -0.76
N LEU A 127 -5.54 7.92 0.46
CA LEU A 127 -5.25 8.63 1.70
C LEU A 127 -4.01 8.01 2.36
N CYS A 128 -2.97 8.80 2.48
CA CYS A 128 -1.74 8.43 3.18
C CYS A 128 -1.73 9.08 4.55
N LEU A 129 -1.59 8.27 5.60
CA LEU A 129 -1.44 8.71 6.98
C LEU A 129 -0.06 8.32 7.49
N TYR A 130 0.61 9.20 8.23
CA TYR A 130 1.83 8.88 8.94
C TYR A 130 1.61 8.94 10.45
N ASP A 131 1.83 7.81 11.11
CA ASP A 131 1.87 7.71 12.57
C ASP A 131 3.31 7.83 13.06
N ALA A 132 3.62 8.97 13.68
CA ALA A 132 4.95 9.24 14.22
C ALA A 132 5.28 8.38 15.45
N THR A 133 4.29 7.82 16.14
CA THR A 133 4.50 6.97 17.33
C THR A 133 5.00 5.59 16.92
N GLU A 134 4.36 5.01 15.89
CA GLU A 134 4.70 3.70 15.35
C GLU A 134 5.75 3.77 14.23
N ASN A 135 6.06 4.98 13.75
CA ASN A 135 6.94 5.23 12.60
C ASN A 135 6.47 4.49 11.35
N LYS A 136 5.17 4.57 11.08
CA LYS A 136 4.50 3.85 9.99
C LYS A 136 3.67 4.76 9.10
N PHE A 137 3.63 4.44 7.82
CA PHE A 137 2.69 4.99 6.86
C PHE A 137 1.56 3.98 6.60
N PHE A 138 0.32 4.48 6.60
CA PHE A 138 -0.88 3.74 6.25
C PHE A 138 -1.45 4.33 4.96
N LEU A 139 -1.54 3.52 3.90
CA LEU A 139 -2.08 3.92 2.61
C LEU A 139 -3.44 3.25 2.42
N TYR A 140 -4.49 4.04 2.49
CA TYR A 140 -5.87 3.60 2.24
C TYR A 140 -6.24 3.99 0.81
N GLU A 141 -6.58 3.01 -0.02
CA GLU A 141 -6.93 3.22 -1.42
C GLU A 141 -8.35 2.75 -1.69
N GLU A 142 -9.13 3.60 -2.35
CA GLU A 142 -10.36 3.25 -3.05
C GLU A 142 -10.11 3.48 -4.55
N ILE A 143 -10.18 2.43 -5.34
CA ILE A 143 -9.91 2.44 -6.79
C ILE A 143 -11.23 2.17 -7.51
N LEU A 144 -11.61 3.05 -8.44
CA LEU A 144 -12.85 2.99 -9.22
C LEU A 144 -12.56 2.85 -10.71
#